data_956add02d972c63b536ea1bc6353b331
#
_entry.id   956add02d972c63b536ea1bc6353b331
#
_cell.length_a   1.000
_cell.length_b   1.000
_cell.length_c   1.000
_cell.angle_alpha   90.00
_cell.angle_beta   90.00
_cell.angle_gamma   90.00
#
_symmetry.space_group_name_H-M   'P 1'
#
loop_
_entity.id
_entity.type
_entity.pdbx_description
1 polymer ?
#
loop_
_entity_poly.entity_id
_entity_poly.type
_entity_poly.pdbx_seq_one_letter_code
_entity_poly.pdbx_strand_id
1 'polypeptide(L)'
;VTGAALVGLAAPSVASPTDPVVHFSPTLTRAMPGGGDCAAIINAETVPQPQAGTFGVRLKITQTGERCGAYRVAVRWRNLDTGIENGQSHRVTGTVIDAKDNIITGFGTAPGVGRVEAHIVTTTEDHRDMEHLSGDATFTLR
;
A
#
# COMPACT_ATOMS: atom_id res chain seq x y z
N VAL A 1 -33.23 -23.83 -22.32
CA VAL A 1 -32.62 -23.55 -22.07
C VAL A 1 -31.86 -23.56 -21.57
N THR A 2 -31.89 -23.67 -21.45
CA THR A 2 -31.30 -23.55 -21.11
C THR A 2 -30.11 -23.28 -20.91
N GLY A 3 -29.57 -23.23 -21.54
CA GLY A 3 -28.32 -23.11 -21.28
C GLY A 3 -27.99 -21.94 -20.67
N ALA A 4 -28.76 -21.21 -20.75
CA ALA A 4 -28.58 -19.99 -20.22
C ALA A 4 -27.89 -20.05 -19.01
N ALA A 5 -28.39 -20.70 -18.36
CA ALA A 5 -27.88 -20.69 -17.15
C ALA A 5 -26.45 -20.69 -17.14
N LEU A 6 -25.93 -21.26 -18.05
CA LEU A 6 -24.64 -21.36 -17.97
C LEU A 6 -23.93 -20.21 -18.05
N VAL A 7 -24.43 -19.41 -18.62
CA VAL A 7 -23.77 -18.30 -18.84
C VAL A 7 -23.29 -17.64 -17.67
N GLY A 8 -24.03 -17.28 -16.92
CA GLY A 8 -23.67 -16.46 -15.88
C GLY A 8 -22.61 -16.97 -15.06
N LEU A 9 -22.36 -18.12 -15.32
CA LEU A 9 -21.49 -18.68 -14.53
C LEU A 9 -20.18 -18.17 -14.53
N ALA A 10 -19.75 -17.74 -15.55
CA ALA A 10 -18.40 -17.36 -15.65
C ALA A 10 -18.08 -16.10 -14.92
N ALA A 11 -18.99 -15.28 -14.84
CA ALA A 11 -18.72 -14.00 -14.30
C ALA A 11 -18.27 -13.96 -12.88
N PRO A 12 -18.77 -14.77 -12.14
CA PRO A 12 -18.54 -14.66 -10.75
C PRO A 12 -17.17 -14.89 -10.22
N SER A 13 -16.31 -15.23 -11.02
CA SER A 13 -15.00 -15.52 -10.49
C SER A 13 -14.22 -14.31 -10.03
N VAL A 14 -14.64 -13.12 -10.33
CA VAL A 14 -13.91 -11.94 -9.97
C VAL A 14 -14.38 -11.46 -8.62
N ALA A 15 -13.53 -11.44 -7.67
CA ALA A 15 -13.89 -11.06 -6.32
C ALA A 15 -13.28 -9.79 -5.84
N SER A 16 -12.02 -9.61 -6.02
CA SER A 16 -11.31 -8.50 -5.40
C SER A 16 -11.83 -7.13 -5.69
N PRO A 17 -12.34 -6.82 -6.89
CA PRO A 17 -12.82 -5.47 -7.14
C PRO A 17 -13.97 -5.05 -6.25
N THR A 18 -14.59 -6.00 -5.55
CA THR A 18 -15.68 -5.66 -4.66
C THR A 18 -15.24 -5.37 -3.23
N ASP A 19 -13.97 -5.55 -2.94
CA ASP A 19 -13.48 -5.21 -1.61
C ASP A 19 -13.61 -3.70 -1.39
N PRO A 20 -14.05 -3.27 -0.22
CA PRO A 20 -14.19 -1.83 0.02
C PRO A 20 -12.85 -1.13 0.08
N VAL A 21 -12.85 0.14 -0.30
CA VAL A 21 -11.65 0.97 -0.16
C VAL A 21 -11.50 1.35 1.31
N VAL A 22 -10.34 1.12 1.86
CA VAL A 22 -10.03 1.44 3.25
C VAL A 22 -8.92 2.47 3.29
N HIS A 23 -9.11 3.51 4.09
CA HIS A 23 -8.11 4.57 4.24
C HIS A 23 -7.18 4.25 5.41
N PHE A 24 -5.90 4.47 5.18
CA PHE A 24 -4.90 4.40 6.25
C PHE A 24 -4.92 5.68 7.06
N SER A 25 -4.54 5.61 8.32
CA SER A 25 -4.17 6.83 9.03
C SER A 25 -2.93 7.43 8.37
N PRO A 26 -2.72 8.75 8.46
CA PRO A 26 -1.58 9.36 7.78
C PRO A 26 -0.23 8.88 8.33
N THR A 27 0.74 8.73 7.45
CA THR A 27 2.14 8.54 7.83
C THR A 27 2.79 9.92 7.88
N LEU A 28 3.43 10.22 8.98
CA LEU A 28 4.15 11.49 9.15
C LEU A 28 5.63 11.19 9.27
N THR A 29 6.44 11.80 8.43
CA THR A 29 7.88 11.56 8.46
C THR A 29 8.66 12.86 8.52
N ARG A 30 9.75 12.86 9.25
CA ARG A 30 10.63 14.02 9.45
C ARG A 30 12.06 13.60 9.25
N ALA A 31 12.95 14.55 9.39
CA ALA A 31 14.38 14.30 9.30
C ALA A 31 14.75 13.62 7.99
N MET A 32 14.11 14.06 6.93
CA MET A 32 14.37 13.52 5.60
C MET A 32 15.78 13.89 5.15
N PRO A 33 16.39 13.05 4.31
CA PRO A 33 17.69 13.35 3.77
C PRO A 33 17.70 14.71 3.05
N GLY A 34 18.75 15.46 3.20
CA GLY A 34 18.97 16.68 2.43
C GLY A 34 18.54 17.97 3.08
N GLY A 35 17.77 17.94 4.14
CA GLY A 35 17.36 19.20 4.75
C GLY A 35 16.71 19.02 6.09
N GLY A 36 17.04 19.90 7.04
CA GLY A 36 16.48 19.84 8.38
C GLY A 36 15.00 20.18 8.48
N ASP A 37 14.46 20.87 7.50
CA ASP A 37 13.07 21.25 7.48
C ASP A 37 12.21 20.39 6.58
N CYS A 38 12.78 19.36 5.99
CA CYS A 38 12.04 18.50 5.10
C CYS A 38 11.16 17.53 5.90
N ALA A 39 9.90 17.48 5.53
CA ALA A 39 8.93 16.59 6.14
C ALA A 39 7.91 16.17 5.08
N ALA A 40 7.23 15.07 5.32
CA ALA A 40 6.19 14.60 4.41
C ALA A 40 5.02 14.01 5.17
N ILE A 41 3.84 14.15 4.58
CA ILE A 41 2.63 13.50 5.04
C ILE A 41 2.21 12.56 3.91
N ILE A 42 2.01 11.31 4.22
CA ILE A 42 1.61 10.32 3.24
C ILE A 42 0.23 9.80 3.61
N ASN A 43 -0.73 10.08 2.74
CA ASN A 43 -2.06 9.53 2.85
C ASN A 43 -2.16 8.33 1.92
N ALA A 44 -2.86 7.31 2.34
CA ALA A 44 -2.94 6.08 1.57
C ALA A 44 -4.33 5.47 1.66
N GLU A 45 -4.68 4.75 0.63
CA GLU A 45 -5.92 4.00 0.59
C GLU A 45 -5.70 2.68 -0.15
N THR A 46 -6.47 1.67 0.20
CA THR A 46 -6.37 0.40 -0.52
C THR A 46 -6.98 0.54 -1.91
N VAL A 47 -6.43 -0.20 -2.86
CA VAL A 47 -6.96 -0.27 -4.22
C VAL A 47 -7.32 -1.72 -4.48
N PRO A 48 -8.61 -2.03 -4.70
CA PRO A 48 -9.01 -3.40 -5.00
C PRO A 48 -8.30 -3.94 -6.24
N GLN A 49 -7.92 -5.18 -6.19
CA GLN A 49 -7.23 -5.85 -7.28
C GLN A 49 -8.08 -7.00 -7.82
N PRO A 50 -7.92 -7.36 -9.11
CA PRO A 50 -8.73 -8.42 -9.69
C PRO A 50 -8.55 -9.79 -9.06
N GLN A 51 -7.38 -10.07 -8.52
CA GLN A 51 -7.08 -11.36 -7.96
C GLN A 51 -7.46 -11.41 -6.48
N ALA A 52 -8.18 -12.43 -6.07
CA ALA A 52 -8.59 -12.61 -4.68
C ALA A 52 -7.38 -12.69 -3.77
N GLY A 53 -7.52 -12.17 -2.57
CA GLY A 53 -6.42 -12.20 -1.60
C GLY A 53 -5.27 -11.25 -1.89
N THR A 54 -5.48 -10.29 -2.79
CA THR A 54 -4.48 -9.28 -3.12
C THR A 54 -5.06 -7.89 -2.92
N PHE A 55 -4.19 -6.92 -2.76
CA PHE A 55 -4.60 -5.53 -2.68
C PHE A 55 -3.50 -4.64 -3.27
N GLY A 56 -3.86 -3.43 -3.55
CA GLY A 56 -2.90 -2.38 -3.88
C GLY A 56 -3.03 -1.25 -2.88
N VAL A 57 -2.11 -0.34 -2.90
CA VAL A 57 -2.14 0.86 -2.06
C VAL A 57 -1.82 2.06 -2.91
N ARG A 58 -2.74 3.02 -2.94
CA ARG A 58 -2.49 4.30 -3.61
C ARG A 58 -1.98 5.28 -2.58
N LEU A 59 -0.90 5.94 -2.91
CA LEU A 59 -0.27 6.93 -2.03
C LEU A 59 -0.47 8.34 -2.55
N LYS A 60 -0.71 9.26 -1.63
CA LYS A 60 -0.69 10.69 -1.93
C LYS A 60 0.29 11.33 -0.96
N ILE A 61 1.37 11.87 -1.48
CA ILE A 61 2.45 12.43 -0.69
C ILE A 61 2.42 13.94 -0.77
N THR A 62 2.45 14.60 0.39
CA THR A 62 2.61 16.04 0.48
C THR A 62 3.92 16.29 1.20
N GLN A 63 4.82 17.01 0.55
CA GLN A 63 6.15 17.27 1.07
C GLN A 63 6.35 18.74 1.33
N THR A 64 6.99 19.07 2.44
CA THR A 64 7.39 20.44 2.77
C THR A 64 8.91 20.52 2.82
N GLY A 65 9.46 21.71 2.61
CA GLY A 65 10.89 21.91 2.56
C GLY A 65 11.42 21.90 1.14
N GLU A 66 12.64 22.38 0.98
CA GLU A 66 13.27 22.49 -0.33
C GLU A 66 14.50 21.59 -0.35
N ARG A 67 14.81 21.07 -1.55
CA ARG A 67 16.00 20.24 -1.76
C ARG A 67 16.02 18.99 -0.89
N CYS A 68 14.86 18.44 -0.64
CA CYS A 68 14.75 17.23 0.13
C CYS A 68 15.28 16.05 -0.67
N GLY A 69 16.09 15.21 -0.05
CA GLY A 69 16.63 14.04 -0.70
C GLY A 69 15.61 12.94 -0.88
N ALA A 70 15.95 11.95 -1.67
CA ALA A 70 15.09 10.80 -1.89
C ALA A 70 15.09 9.90 -0.65
N TYR A 71 13.99 9.18 -0.48
CA TYR A 71 13.83 8.20 0.58
C TYR A 71 12.96 7.06 0.04
N ARG A 72 12.59 6.12 0.89
CA ARG A 72 11.74 5.02 0.47
C ARG A 72 10.49 4.97 1.33
N VAL A 73 9.38 4.60 0.71
CA VAL A 73 8.14 4.32 1.42
C VAL A 73 7.91 2.82 1.31
N ALA A 74 7.53 2.20 2.41
CA ALA A 74 7.28 0.78 2.44
C ALA A 74 5.87 0.50 2.94
N VAL A 75 5.22 -0.47 2.32
CA VAL A 75 3.99 -1.05 2.82
C VAL A 75 4.38 -2.38 3.44
N ARG A 76 4.15 -2.53 4.74
CA ARG A 76 4.38 -3.77 5.46
C ARG A 76 3.03 -4.32 5.86
N TRP A 77 2.79 -5.60 5.64
CA TRP A 77 1.49 -6.18 5.93
C TRP A 77 1.63 -7.56 6.59
N ARG A 78 0.60 -7.93 7.32
CA ARG A 78 0.49 -9.23 7.95
C ARG A 78 -0.94 -9.72 7.82
N ASN A 79 -1.12 -10.95 7.36
CA ASN A 79 -2.41 -11.61 7.37
C ASN A 79 -2.62 -12.15 8.78
N LEU A 80 -3.61 -11.62 9.50
CA LEU A 80 -3.83 -11.97 10.88
C LEU A 80 -4.39 -13.39 11.05
N ASP A 81 -4.98 -13.93 10.00
CA ASP A 81 -5.56 -15.28 10.06
C ASP A 81 -4.52 -16.34 9.78
N THR A 82 -3.51 -16.06 8.98
CA THR A 82 -2.49 -17.05 8.61
C THR A 82 -1.13 -16.78 9.23
N GLY A 83 -0.88 -15.56 9.68
CA GLY A 83 0.43 -15.18 10.19
C GLY A 83 1.45 -14.85 9.11
N ILE A 84 1.10 -14.96 7.84
CA ILE A 84 2.01 -14.62 6.76
C ILE A 84 2.22 -13.12 6.74
N GLU A 85 3.46 -12.69 6.63
CA GLU A 85 3.78 -11.27 6.55
C GLU A 85 4.84 -11.01 5.50
N ASN A 86 4.81 -9.84 4.92
CA ASN A 86 5.78 -9.41 3.93
C ASN A 86 5.60 -7.90 3.71
N GLY A 87 6.24 -7.38 2.70
CA GLY A 87 6.10 -5.98 2.36
C GLY A 87 6.85 -5.65 1.09
N GLN A 88 6.74 -4.39 0.70
CA GLN A 88 7.42 -3.90 -0.50
C GLN A 88 7.74 -2.43 -0.30
N SER A 89 8.90 -2.00 -0.76
CA SER A 89 9.30 -0.60 -0.66
C SER A 89 9.57 -0.02 -2.04
N HIS A 90 9.32 1.27 -2.16
CA HIS A 90 9.54 2.03 -3.38
C HIS A 90 10.27 3.32 -3.08
N ARG A 91 11.13 3.72 -4.00
CA ARG A 91 11.85 4.98 -3.88
C ARG A 91 10.90 6.14 -4.11
N VAL A 92 11.04 7.18 -3.31
CA VAL A 92 10.26 8.41 -3.42
C VAL A 92 11.18 9.54 -3.83
N THR A 93 10.78 10.28 -4.84
CA THR A 93 11.44 11.50 -5.24
C THR A 93 10.38 12.60 -5.27
N GLY A 94 10.50 13.56 -4.36
CA GLY A 94 9.46 14.58 -4.22
C GLY A 94 8.15 13.98 -3.74
N THR A 95 7.14 13.98 -4.58
CA THR A 95 5.83 13.44 -4.26
C THR A 95 5.47 12.20 -5.09
N VAL A 96 6.45 11.65 -5.80
CA VAL A 96 6.22 10.57 -6.75
C VAL A 96 7.03 9.34 -6.34
N ILE A 97 6.40 8.19 -6.33
CA ILE A 97 7.10 6.93 -6.11
C ILE A 97 7.41 6.27 -7.45
N ASP A 98 8.32 5.33 -7.45
CA ASP A 98 8.71 4.58 -8.65
C ASP A 98 7.71 3.46 -8.96
N ALA A 99 6.44 3.80 -8.95
CA ALA A 99 5.36 2.89 -9.30
C ALA A 99 4.31 3.69 -10.06
N LYS A 100 3.68 3.06 -11.02
CA LYS A 100 2.73 3.75 -11.90
C LYS A 100 1.58 4.32 -11.08
N ASP A 101 1.27 5.59 -11.32
CA ASP A 101 0.14 6.29 -10.67
C ASP A 101 0.24 6.31 -9.13
N ASN A 102 1.44 6.17 -8.60
CA ASN A 102 1.67 6.08 -7.16
C ASN A 102 0.87 4.94 -6.51
N ILE A 103 0.67 3.85 -7.24
CA ILE A 103 -0.03 2.69 -6.73
C ILE A 103 0.95 1.54 -6.58
N ILE A 104 1.09 1.04 -5.37
CA ILE A 104 1.93 -0.11 -5.07
C ILE A 104 1.08 -1.37 -5.20
N THR A 105 1.53 -2.31 -6.02
CA THR A 105 0.89 -3.61 -6.20
C THR A 105 1.98 -4.67 -6.25
N GLY A 106 1.59 -5.92 -6.39
CA GLY A 106 2.60 -6.96 -6.64
C GLY A 106 3.52 -7.20 -5.47
N PHE A 107 2.97 -7.46 -4.31
CA PHE A 107 3.75 -7.60 -3.09
C PHE A 107 4.60 -8.87 -3.02
N GLY A 108 4.85 -9.51 -4.13
CA GLY A 108 5.62 -10.76 -4.15
C GLY A 108 4.77 -11.91 -3.66
N THR A 109 4.82 -12.20 -2.37
CA THR A 109 3.90 -13.17 -1.79
C THR A 109 2.62 -12.43 -1.45
N ALA A 110 1.52 -12.82 -2.06
CA ALA A 110 0.23 -12.18 -1.80
C ALA A 110 -0.23 -12.50 -0.36
N PRO A 111 -0.93 -11.56 0.28
CA PRO A 111 -1.39 -11.80 1.64
C PRO A 111 -2.34 -12.97 1.77
N GLY A 112 -3.13 -13.25 0.74
CA GLY A 112 -4.17 -14.26 0.82
C GLY A 112 -5.47 -13.70 1.40
N VAL A 113 -6.52 -14.46 1.30
CA VAL A 113 -7.82 -14.11 1.84
C VAL A 113 -7.75 -14.04 3.36
N GLY A 114 -8.42 -13.09 3.96
CA GLY A 114 -8.47 -12.95 5.40
C GLY A 114 -8.29 -11.52 5.88
N ARG A 115 -8.13 -11.36 7.18
CA ARG A 115 -7.91 -10.05 7.79
C ARG A 115 -6.45 -9.67 7.67
N VAL A 116 -6.21 -8.47 7.18
CA VAL A 116 -4.85 -7.96 6.97
C VAL A 116 -4.65 -6.68 7.75
N GLU A 117 -3.51 -6.60 8.43
CA GLU A 117 -3.05 -5.39 9.07
C GLU A 117 -1.88 -4.87 8.25
N ALA A 118 -1.93 -3.61 7.85
CA ALA A 118 -0.89 -3.02 7.03
C ALA A 118 -0.41 -1.70 7.61
N HIS A 119 0.88 -1.42 7.41
CA HIS A 119 1.53 -0.21 7.91
C HIS A 119 2.31 0.45 6.78
N ILE A 120 2.23 1.78 6.73
CA ILE A 120 3.04 2.57 5.81
C ILE A 120 4.16 3.19 6.63
N VAL A 121 5.39 2.90 6.26
CA VAL A 121 6.57 3.39 6.96
C VAL A 121 7.53 4.03 5.96
N THR A 122 8.47 4.82 6.46
CA THR A 122 9.48 5.44 5.61
C THR A 122 10.86 4.99 6.04
N THR A 123 11.74 4.81 5.07
CA THR A 123 13.12 4.39 5.33
C THR A 123 14.07 5.23 4.50
N THR A 124 15.34 5.20 4.87
CA THR A 124 16.40 5.76 4.05
C THR A 124 16.58 4.88 2.81
N GLU A 125 17.38 5.34 1.85
CA GLU A 125 17.63 4.56 0.64
C GLU A 125 18.34 3.24 0.94
N ASP A 126 19.04 3.14 2.07
CA ASP A 126 19.67 1.89 2.50
C ASP A 126 18.78 1.11 3.48
N HIS A 127 17.49 1.36 3.45
CA HIS A 127 16.46 0.59 4.17
C HIS A 127 16.51 0.67 5.69
N ARG A 128 17.02 1.76 6.25
CA ARG A 128 16.94 2.00 7.69
C ARG A 128 15.72 2.88 7.98
N ASP A 129 15.00 2.57 9.05
CA ASP A 129 13.82 3.33 9.40
C ASP A 129 14.17 4.80 9.65
N MET A 130 13.36 5.70 9.09
CA MET A 130 13.46 7.12 9.37
C MET A 130 12.59 7.45 10.57
N GLU A 131 12.76 8.63 11.12
CA GLU A 131 11.88 9.10 12.18
C GLU A 131 10.51 9.34 11.58
N HIS A 132 9.53 8.55 11.98
CA HIS A 132 8.18 8.67 11.43
C HIS A 132 7.13 8.11 12.40
N LEU A 133 5.88 8.51 12.15
CA LEU A 133 4.71 7.87 12.73
C LEU A 133 4.06 7.09 11.60
N SER A 134 3.93 5.78 11.75
CA SER A 134 3.39 4.95 10.68
C SER A 134 1.89 5.17 10.50
N GLY A 135 1.46 5.12 9.25
CA GLY A 135 0.04 5.04 8.95
C GLY A 135 -0.40 3.60 8.94
N ASP A 136 -1.59 3.34 9.46
CA ASP A 136 -2.06 1.98 9.65
C ASP A 136 -3.46 1.78 9.09
N ALA A 137 -3.75 0.56 8.69
CA ALA A 137 -5.09 0.14 8.31
C ALA A 137 -5.28 -1.35 8.58
N THR A 138 -6.49 -1.73 8.88
CA THR A 138 -6.88 -3.13 8.99
C THR A 138 -8.09 -3.34 8.08
N PHE A 139 -8.05 -4.37 7.28
CA PHE A 139 -9.09 -4.64 6.31
C PHE A 139 -9.18 -6.14 6.02
N THR A 140 -10.26 -6.53 5.37
CA THR A 140 -10.47 -7.92 5.01
C THR A 140 -10.36 -8.09 3.50
N LEU A 141 -9.57 -9.06 3.06
CA LEU A 141 -9.47 -9.45 1.65
C LEU A 141 -10.32 -10.67 1.39
N ARG A 142 -11.06 -10.64 0.30
CA ARG A 142 -11.94 -11.74 -0.11
C ARG A 142 -11.46 -12.42 -1.37
#